data_bec3949c5ad851774aec59c04b68fb37
#
_entry.id   bec3949c5ad851774aec59c04b68fb37
#
_cell.length_a   1.000
_cell.length_b   1.000
_cell.length_c   1.000
_cell.angle_alpha   90.00
_cell.angle_beta   90.00
_cell.angle_gamma   90.00
#
_symmetry.space_group_name_H-M   'P 1'
#
loop_
_entity.id
_entity.type
_entity.pdbx_description
1 polymer ?
#
loop_
_entity_poly.entity_id
_entity_poly.type
_entity_poly.pdbx_seq_one_letter_code
_entity_poly.pdbx_strand_id
1 'polypeptide(L)'
;MKRITFACEDAQGLDGLMSGHFGRCPFYTLVDVEKDEVKNVIVIENPYAGNHIPGKVPEFIRDQKAHVMIAGGMGPKAIDLFRDFGIEVLTGVSGRVKDVLDAYFKGEVKGTVACAHDHKDSCGHGH
;
A
#
# COMPACT_ATOMS: atom_id res chain seq x y z
N MET A 1 -7.06 7.29 14.55
CA MET A 1 -6.85 7.70 13.15
C MET A 1 -5.94 6.68 12.46
N LYS A 2 -6.27 6.32 11.23
CA LYS A 2 -5.52 5.29 10.51
C LYS A 2 -4.74 5.95 9.37
N ARG A 3 -3.46 5.61 9.21
CA ARG A 3 -2.64 6.09 8.11
C ARG A 3 -2.51 5.03 7.04
N ILE A 4 -2.95 5.34 5.83
CA ILE A 4 -2.90 4.46 4.67
C ILE A 4 -1.87 5.03 3.71
N THR A 5 -0.92 4.21 3.29
CA THR A 5 0.16 4.64 2.39
C THR A 5 -0.05 4.02 1.02
N PHE A 6 0.06 4.84 -0.03
CA PHE A 6 -0.12 4.41 -1.41
C PHE A 6 1.17 4.61 -2.19
N ALA A 7 1.60 3.60 -2.93
CA ALA A 7 2.76 3.71 -3.82
C ALA A 7 2.30 4.37 -5.13
N CYS A 8 2.91 5.50 -5.48
CA CYS A 8 2.44 6.36 -6.57
C CYS A 8 3.52 6.68 -7.58
N GLU A 9 3.08 6.95 -8.83
CA GLU A 9 3.97 7.35 -9.92
C GLU A 9 4.23 8.86 -9.92
N ASP A 10 3.40 9.64 -9.24
CA ASP A 10 3.51 11.10 -9.24
C ASP A 10 3.14 11.67 -7.87
N ALA A 11 3.23 12.99 -7.75
CA ALA A 11 3.03 13.69 -6.50
C ALA A 11 1.68 14.42 -6.44
N GLN A 12 0.65 13.88 -7.09
CA GLN A 12 -0.65 14.52 -7.17
C GLN A 12 -1.57 14.21 -5.98
N GLY A 13 -1.08 13.50 -4.97
CA GLY A 13 -1.89 13.18 -3.80
C GLY A 13 -3.05 12.25 -4.16
N LEU A 14 -4.26 12.65 -3.81
CA LEU A 14 -5.45 11.83 -4.09
C LEU A 14 -5.72 11.65 -5.58
N ASP A 15 -5.26 12.58 -6.41
CA ASP A 15 -5.38 12.47 -7.86
C ASP A 15 -4.23 11.71 -8.51
N GLY A 16 -3.26 11.26 -7.71
CA GLY A 16 -2.10 10.56 -8.20
C GLY A 16 -2.42 9.18 -8.71
N LEU A 17 -1.54 8.68 -9.59
CA LEU A 17 -1.69 7.34 -10.15
C LEU A 17 -0.93 6.33 -9.30
N MET A 18 -1.56 5.18 -9.06
CA MET A 18 -0.92 4.09 -8.35
C MET A 18 0.22 3.52 -9.16
N SER A 19 1.29 3.18 -8.48
CA SER A 19 2.42 2.50 -9.11
C SER A 19 2.19 0.99 -9.09
N GLY A 20 2.64 0.33 -10.16
CA GLY A 20 2.65 -1.12 -10.19
C GLY A 20 3.75 -1.74 -9.35
N HIS A 21 4.64 -0.93 -8.80
CA HIS A 21 5.79 -1.41 -8.02
C HIS A 21 5.85 -0.71 -6.68
N PHE A 22 5.94 -1.50 -5.62
CA PHE A 22 6.05 -0.94 -4.28
C PHE A 22 7.39 -0.24 -4.04
N GLY A 23 8.50 -0.89 -4.36
CA GLY A 23 9.83 -0.41 -3.96
C GLY A 23 10.47 0.57 -4.92
N ARG A 24 9.97 0.66 -6.14
CA ARG A 24 10.58 1.50 -7.18
C ARG A 24 9.77 2.72 -7.54
N CYS A 25 8.63 2.90 -6.89
CA CYS A 25 7.80 4.06 -7.19
C CYS A 25 8.51 5.34 -6.72
N PRO A 26 8.31 6.47 -7.42
CA PRO A 26 8.98 7.71 -7.05
C PRO A 26 8.39 8.40 -5.82
N PHE A 27 7.11 8.14 -5.52
CA PHE A 27 6.43 8.84 -4.43
C PHE A 27 5.53 7.91 -3.65
N TYR A 28 5.29 8.28 -2.39
CA TYR A 28 4.27 7.66 -1.55
C TYR A 28 3.29 8.74 -1.11
N THR A 29 2.00 8.42 -1.17
CA THR A 29 0.95 9.29 -0.66
C THR A 29 0.44 8.69 0.64
N LEU A 30 0.54 9.47 1.71
CA LEU A 30 0.06 9.05 3.03
C LEU A 30 -1.27 9.75 3.28
N VAL A 31 -2.30 8.97 3.56
CA VAL A 31 -3.64 9.51 3.79
C VAL A 31 -4.08 9.11 5.20
N ASP A 32 -4.33 10.11 6.02
CA ASP A 32 -4.84 9.87 7.37
C ASP A 32 -6.36 9.91 7.30
N VAL A 33 -7.00 8.85 7.76
CA VAL A 33 -8.45 8.72 7.69
C VAL A 33 -9.03 8.41 9.05
N GLU A 34 -10.28 8.82 9.24
CA GLU A 34 -11.03 8.52 10.45
C GLU A 34 -12.50 8.42 10.08
N LYS A 35 -13.15 7.31 10.43
CA LYS A 35 -14.57 7.07 10.14
C LYS A 35 -14.87 7.23 8.64
N ASP A 36 -14.00 6.68 7.79
CA ASP A 36 -14.14 6.70 6.35
C ASP A 36 -14.08 8.12 5.75
N GLU A 37 -13.42 9.04 6.47
CA GLU A 37 -13.19 10.39 5.98
C GLU A 37 -11.70 10.69 5.95
N VAL A 38 -11.28 11.39 4.89
CA VAL A 38 -9.90 11.83 4.76
C VAL A 38 -9.68 13.04 5.66
N LYS A 39 -8.71 12.95 6.55
CA LYS A 39 -8.37 14.05 7.47
C LYS A 39 -7.10 14.77 7.05
N ASN A 40 -6.18 14.07 6.38
CA ASN A 40 -4.92 14.67 5.99
C ASN A 40 -4.34 13.90 4.81
N VAL A 41 -3.61 14.58 3.93
CA VAL A 41 -2.92 13.97 2.79
C VAL A 41 -1.50 14.51 2.74
N ILE A 42 -0.52 13.62 2.74
CA ILE A 42 0.90 13.97 2.70
C ILE A 42 1.54 13.20 1.56
N VAL A 43 2.31 13.89 0.72
CA VAL A 43 3.07 13.23 -0.35
C VAL A 43 4.55 13.33 -0.01
N ILE A 44 5.24 12.20 -0.05
CA ILE A 44 6.67 12.14 0.23
C ILE A 44 7.38 11.45 -0.91
N GLU A 45 8.65 11.80 -1.12
CA GLU A 45 9.48 11.12 -2.10
C GLU A 45 9.97 9.81 -1.53
N ASN A 46 10.13 8.82 -2.42
CA ASN A 46 10.75 7.55 -2.05
C ASN A 46 12.27 7.73 -2.11
N PRO A 47 12.97 7.73 -0.99
CA PRO A 47 14.42 7.94 -0.99
C PRO A 47 15.19 6.78 -1.61
N TYR A 48 14.52 5.66 -1.85
CA TYR A 48 15.16 4.45 -2.39
C TYR A 48 14.72 4.14 -3.82
N ALA A 49 14.04 5.07 -4.50
CA ALA A 49 13.50 4.83 -5.85
C ALA A 49 14.57 4.41 -6.85
N GLY A 50 15.75 5.04 -6.78
CA GLY A 50 16.85 4.75 -7.68
C GLY A 50 17.92 3.86 -7.08
N ASN A 51 17.72 3.36 -5.88
CA ASN A 51 18.75 2.63 -5.16
C ASN A 51 18.13 1.59 -4.26
N HIS A 52 17.84 0.43 -4.84
CA HIS A 52 17.14 -0.63 -4.13
C HIS A 52 18.04 -1.28 -3.09
N ILE A 53 17.68 -1.15 -1.83
CA ILE A 53 18.35 -1.81 -0.72
C ILE A 53 17.31 -2.71 -0.05
N PRO A 54 17.50 -4.03 -0.05
CA PRO A 54 16.50 -4.95 0.51
C PRO A 54 16.14 -4.60 1.95
N GLY A 55 14.85 -4.56 2.24
CA GLY A 55 14.34 -4.30 3.59
C GLY A 55 14.25 -2.84 3.97
N LYS A 56 14.88 -1.94 3.23
CA LYS A 56 14.91 -0.52 3.62
C LYS A 56 13.58 0.19 3.37
N VAL A 57 12.90 -0.14 2.27
CA VAL A 57 11.63 0.52 1.98
C VAL A 57 10.55 0.13 2.98
N PRO A 58 10.37 -1.16 3.33
CA PRO A 58 9.44 -1.50 4.41
C PRO A 58 9.76 -0.79 5.72
N GLU A 59 11.03 -0.68 6.10
CA GLU A 59 11.42 0.06 7.31
C GLU A 59 11.05 1.53 7.19
N PHE A 60 11.28 2.13 6.02
CA PHE A 60 10.93 3.52 5.77
C PHE A 60 9.44 3.76 5.96
N ILE A 61 8.60 2.88 5.41
CA ILE A 61 7.15 2.98 5.54
C ILE A 61 6.73 2.80 7.00
N ARG A 62 7.34 1.84 7.70
CA ARG A 62 7.07 1.65 9.13
C ARG A 62 7.37 2.93 9.90
N ASP A 63 8.48 3.60 9.56
CA ASP A 63 8.89 4.81 10.25
C ASP A 63 7.93 5.97 10.00
N GLN A 64 7.15 5.90 8.92
CA GLN A 64 6.09 6.88 8.65
C GLN A 64 4.82 6.58 9.48
N LYS A 65 4.85 5.53 10.29
CA LYS A 65 3.74 5.12 11.16
C LYS A 65 2.51 4.69 10.37
N ALA A 66 2.74 4.05 9.23
CA ALA A 66 1.66 3.54 8.39
C ALA A 66 0.96 2.35 9.05
N HIS A 67 -0.34 2.28 8.87
CA HIS A 67 -1.15 1.14 9.33
C HIS A 67 -1.46 0.21 8.15
N VAL A 68 -1.55 0.76 6.95
CA VAL A 68 -1.88 0.02 5.73
C VAL A 68 -0.94 0.45 4.62
N MET A 69 -0.44 -0.50 3.83
CA MET A 69 0.37 -0.22 2.64
C MET A 69 -0.34 -0.77 1.42
N ILE A 70 -0.61 0.09 0.44
CA ILE A 70 -1.33 -0.28 -0.78
C ILE A 70 -0.45 -0.01 -1.99
N ALA A 71 -0.29 -1.01 -2.84
CA ALA A 71 0.51 -0.90 -4.06
C ALA A 71 -0.07 -1.79 -5.15
N GLY A 72 0.32 -1.55 -6.39
CA GLY A 72 -0.10 -2.41 -7.49
C GLY A 72 0.51 -3.79 -7.41
N GLY A 73 1.77 -3.86 -7.00
CA GLY A 73 2.48 -5.12 -6.82
C GLY A 73 3.52 -5.02 -5.73
N MET A 74 3.83 -6.16 -5.11
CA MET A 74 4.79 -6.20 -4.03
C MET A 74 5.39 -7.61 -3.95
N GLY A 75 6.70 -7.68 -3.75
CA GLY A 75 7.37 -8.96 -3.61
C GLY A 75 7.09 -9.64 -2.28
N PRO A 76 7.28 -10.96 -2.20
CA PRO A 76 6.96 -11.70 -0.98
C PRO A 76 7.78 -11.28 0.24
N LYS A 77 9.03 -10.88 0.05
CA LYS A 77 9.86 -10.44 1.19
C LYS A 77 9.30 -9.18 1.83
N ALA A 78 8.86 -8.23 1.00
CA ALA A 78 8.27 -6.99 1.52
C ALA A 78 6.97 -7.28 2.25
N ILE A 79 6.14 -8.17 1.70
CA ILE A 79 4.88 -8.56 2.34
C ILE A 79 5.15 -9.17 3.71
N ASP A 80 6.14 -10.05 3.81
CA ASP A 80 6.49 -10.69 5.08
C ASP A 80 6.98 -9.66 6.11
N LEU A 81 7.80 -8.70 5.67
CA LEU A 81 8.30 -7.67 6.58
C LEU A 81 7.16 -6.79 7.10
N PHE A 82 6.23 -6.40 6.23
CA PHE A 82 5.08 -5.61 6.66
C PHE A 82 4.22 -6.38 7.66
N ARG A 83 4.04 -7.67 7.41
CA ARG A 83 3.29 -8.52 8.34
C ARG A 83 3.97 -8.53 9.71
N ASP A 84 5.30 -8.66 9.72
CA ASP A 84 6.05 -8.65 10.97
C ASP A 84 5.93 -7.31 11.68
N PHE A 85 5.80 -6.22 10.94
CA PHE A 85 5.62 -4.88 11.50
C PHE A 85 4.17 -4.61 11.93
N GLY A 86 3.26 -5.52 11.64
CA GLY A 86 1.85 -5.32 11.94
C GLY A 86 1.14 -4.38 10.98
N ILE A 87 1.66 -4.23 9.77
CA ILE A 87 1.09 -3.36 8.74
C ILE A 87 0.30 -4.21 7.74
N GLU A 88 -0.95 -3.84 7.51
CA GLU A 88 -1.79 -4.52 6.52
C GLU A 88 -1.31 -4.19 5.11
N VAL A 89 -1.31 -5.19 4.23
CA VAL A 89 -0.84 -5.02 2.85
C VAL A 89 -1.97 -5.34 1.88
N LEU A 90 -2.19 -4.44 0.92
CA LEU A 90 -3.17 -4.64 -0.15
C LEU A 90 -2.47 -4.45 -1.49
N THR A 91 -2.63 -5.40 -2.40
CA THR A 91 -2.02 -5.33 -3.72
C THR A 91 -3.03 -5.65 -4.81
N GLY A 92 -2.58 -5.54 -6.05
CA GLY A 92 -3.44 -5.86 -7.19
C GLY A 92 -4.37 -4.72 -7.59
N VAL A 93 -4.08 -3.51 -7.13
CA VAL A 93 -4.91 -2.33 -7.42
C VAL A 93 -4.23 -1.46 -8.46
N SER A 94 -5.03 -0.66 -9.17
CA SER A 94 -4.53 0.29 -10.16
C SER A 94 -5.49 1.46 -10.24
N GLY A 95 -5.08 2.51 -10.95
CA GLY A 95 -5.89 3.69 -11.13
C GLY A 95 -5.42 4.81 -10.21
N ARG A 96 -6.34 5.68 -9.83
CA ARG A 96 -6.02 6.83 -9.00
C ARG A 96 -6.17 6.51 -7.53
N VAL A 97 -5.36 7.18 -6.71
CA VAL A 97 -5.37 6.97 -5.26
C VAL A 97 -6.78 7.12 -4.70
N LYS A 98 -7.50 8.18 -5.11
CA LYS A 98 -8.85 8.43 -4.58
C LYS A 98 -9.81 7.30 -4.89
N ASP A 99 -9.69 6.69 -6.07
CA ASP A 99 -10.57 5.58 -6.46
C ASP A 99 -10.25 4.33 -5.65
N VAL A 100 -8.97 4.07 -5.42
CA VAL A 100 -8.53 2.93 -4.62
C VAL A 100 -8.96 3.13 -3.17
N LEU A 101 -8.82 4.34 -2.65
CA LEU A 101 -9.23 4.66 -1.28
C LEU A 101 -10.74 4.47 -1.12
N ASP A 102 -11.52 4.92 -2.09
CA ASP A 102 -12.98 4.76 -2.06
C ASP A 102 -13.36 3.29 -2.03
N ALA A 103 -12.71 2.47 -2.87
CA ALA A 103 -12.93 1.04 -2.87
C ALA A 103 -12.52 0.40 -1.54
N TYR A 104 -11.46 0.90 -0.92
CA TYR A 104 -11.04 0.42 0.39
C TYR A 104 -12.12 0.69 1.44
N PHE A 105 -12.69 1.90 1.45
CA PHE A 105 -13.75 2.25 2.39
C PHE A 105 -14.98 1.37 2.20
N LYS A 106 -15.27 0.96 0.97
CA LYS A 106 -16.40 0.09 0.66
C LYS A 106 -16.12 -1.38 0.91
N GLY A 107 -14.90 -1.72 1.32
CA GLY A 107 -14.51 -3.09 1.54
C GLY A 107 -14.27 -3.88 0.28
N GLU A 108 -14.10 -3.22 -0.86
CA GLU A 108 -13.89 -3.88 -2.15
C GLU A 108 -12.43 -4.25 -2.40
N VAL A 109 -11.50 -3.61 -1.69
CA VAL A 109 -10.08 -3.96 -1.76
C VAL A 109 -9.78 -4.88 -0.60
N LYS A 110 -9.45 -6.12 -0.90
CA LYS A 110 -9.18 -7.13 0.13
C LYS A 110 -7.70 -7.20 0.41
N GLY A 111 -7.37 -7.64 1.60
CA GLY A 111 -5.99 -7.86 1.97
C GLY A 111 -5.34 -8.87 1.06
N THR A 112 -4.07 -8.64 0.75
CA THR A 112 -3.32 -9.57 -0.05
C THR A 112 -3.18 -10.86 0.71
N VAL A 113 -3.59 -11.88 0.05
CA VAL A 113 -3.38 -13.19 0.58
C VAL A 113 -2.03 -13.61 0.10
N ALA A 114 -1.22 -13.53 0.95
CA ALA A 114 0.09 -14.06 0.59
C ALA A 114 -0.04 -15.55 0.48
N CYS A 115 -1.50 -15.04 0.39
CA CYS A 115 -1.58 -15.80 0.60
C CYS A 115 -1.49 -16.59 0.23
N ALA A 116 -1.72 -16.60 0.18
CA ALA A 116 -1.60 -17.25 -0.04
C ALA A 116 -1.74 -18.01 -0.13
N HIS A 117 -2.26 -18.07 0.03
CA HIS A 117 -2.43 -18.87 0.15
C HIS A 117 -3.08 -19.20 0.11
N ASP A 118 -3.45 -19.18 0.22
CA ASP A 118 -3.98 -19.75 0.31
C ASP A 118 -4.65 -19.84 0.02
N HIS A 119 -4.99 -19.76 0.10
CA HIS A 119 -5.45 -20.26 0.08
C HIS A 119 -6.06 -20.31 -0.36
N LYS A 120 -6.69 -20.27 -0.61
CA LYS A 120 -7.12 -20.69 -0.80
C LYS A 120 -7.68 -20.62 -1.13
N ASP A 121 -8.00 -20.45 -1.07
CA ASP A 121 -8.30 -20.69 -1.25
C ASP A 121 -8.68 -20.32 -1.52
N SER A 122 -8.95 -20.12 -1.64
CA SER A 122 -9.04 -20.18 -1.73
C SER A 122 -9.32 -19.80 -1.98
N CYS A 123 -9.65 -19.62 -2.10
CA CYS A 123 -9.64 -19.70 -2.22
C CYS A 123 -10.08 -19.54 -2.50
N GLY A 124 -10.49 -19.28 -2.61
CA GLY A 124 -10.65 -19.73 -2.60
C GLY A 124 -10.97 -19.41 -2.94
N HIS A 125 -10.86 -19.09 -3.09
CA HIS A 125 -11.03 -19.28 -3.21
C HIS A 125 -11.22 -19.18 -3.50
N GLY A 126 -11.98 -19.13 -3.85
CA GLY A 126 -11.97 -19.63 -3.81
C GLY A 126 -12.01 -19.39 -3.94
N HIS A 127 -11.96 -18.92 -3.88
CA HIS A 127 -11.86 -19.17 -3.74
C HIS A 127 -11.92 -19.06 -3.60
#